data_fa903f18a60440800743b347a996a4d4
#
_entry.id   fa903f18a60440800743b347a996a4d4
#
_cell.length_a   1.000
_cell.length_b   1.000
_cell.length_c   1.000
_cell.angle_alpha   90.00
_cell.angle_beta   90.00
_cell.angle_gamma   90.00
#
_symmetry.space_group_name_H-M   'P 1'
#
loop_
_entity.id
_entity.type
_entity.pdbx_description
1 polymer ?
#
loop_
_entity_poly.entity_id
_entity_poly.type
_entity_poly.pdbx_seq_one_letter_code
_entity_poly.pdbx_strand_id
1 'polypeptide(L)'
;MIQPLRNEPSVWSLCWINVPEPLAIEDDFFLPVILLLVGPSFEPLAPPEIFPELDQIRAEDWVARLFDELGAPDVLQVWKAPEWAPEEWKYFGRDWKTKVKMIPPPPHETKMQSEWAVQEYSASGRAPMPPDAAVAAGLVRNVTRLRSPQRRRATLEKAVEIDPACTEAWADLAETDFHAGQYERSLELAARVAEIDGALLRKRGVQWWTDRSTRPLLRAIFGQMLCQWHLGRPGEAADLGQNLLETDPADHLGARFYLPLFLLLAGEHEEASLFFRHYESRYPGDMPNAWLAFAWGLALCLEGDDQGARRKYREGMLANIYIAPRLLGERTPSEDIYHPGERDEPHSASEFDGSFGGLWDREPSALRVLRESYDELRPVLAQLVARRTALAELMDQRYDPEYREKWARLVEEEEAFVKKALQ
;
A
#
# COMPACT_ATOMS: atom_id res chain seq x y z
N MET A 1 47.05 -0.80 -13.06
CA MET A 1 45.77 -0.09 -12.88
C MET A 1 45.05 -0.12 -14.21
N ILE A 2 44.13 -1.04 -14.37
CA ILE A 2 43.25 -1.13 -15.55
C ILE A 2 42.14 -0.11 -15.31
N GLN A 3 42.06 0.94 -16.15
CA GLN A 3 40.93 1.86 -16.14
C GLN A 3 39.67 1.05 -16.41
N PRO A 4 38.56 1.25 -15.64
CA PRO A 4 37.29 0.65 -16.00
C PRO A 4 36.87 1.22 -17.36
N LEU A 5 36.62 0.33 -18.31
CA LEU A 5 35.96 0.62 -19.57
C LEU A 5 34.71 1.43 -19.26
N ARG A 6 34.48 2.54 -19.99
CA ARG A 6 33.20 3.26 -19.98
C ARG A 6 32.10 2.22 -20.17
N ASN A 7 31.15 2.14 -19.24
CA ASN A 7 29.96 1.33 -19.41
C ASN A 7 29.28 1.75 -20.71
N GLU A 8 29.34 0.90 -21.72
CA GLU A 8 28.47 1.06 -22.88
C GLU A 8 27.03 1.01 -22.38
N PRO A 9 26.15 1.86 -22.91
CA PRO A 9 24.74 1.85 -22.49
C PRO A 9 24.13 0.45 -22.76
N SER A 10 23.45 -0.09 -21.78
CA SER A 10 22.72 -1.35 -21.94
C SER A 10 21.56 -1.15 -22.93
N VAL A 11 21.56 -1.95 -23.99
CA VAL A 11 20.55 -1.88 -25.06
C VAL A 11 19.81 -3.19 -25.14
N TRP A 12 18.49 -3.19 -24.92
CA TRP A 12 17.65 -4.34 -25.10
C TRP A 12 16.68 -4.11 -26.27
N SER A 13 16.23 -5.19 -26.92
CA SER A 13 15.29 -5.12 -28.02
C SER A 13 14.05 -5.96 -27.72
N LEU A 14 12.88 -5.32 -27.80
CA LEU A 14 11.60 -5.99 -27.77
C LEU A 14 11.19 -6.34 -29.20
N CYS A 15 11.12 -7.62 -29.46
CA CYS A 15 10.77 -8.21 -30.76
C CYS A 15 9.40 -8.89 -30.66
N TRP A 16 8.65 -8.88 -31.76
CA TRP A 16 7.41 -9.64 -31.87
C TRP A 16 7.40 -10.47 -33.14
N ILE A 17 6.81 -11.66 -33.07
CA ILE A 17 6.84 -12.63 -34.13
C ILE A 17 5.46 -13.27 -34.26
N ASN A 18 4.86 -13.20 -35.45
CA ASN A 18 3.65 -13.96 -35.74
C ASN A 18 4.00 -15.43 -36.00
N VAL A 19 3.38 -16.33 -35.26
CA VAL A 19 3.50 -17.77 -35.50
C VAL A 19 2.53 -18.16 -36.62
N PRO A 20 3.02 -18.80 -37.68
CA PRO A 20 2.17 -19.12 -38.86
C PRO A 20 1.20 -20.29 -38.61
N GLU A 21 1.36 -21.01 -37.51
CA GLU A 21 0.53 -22.15 -37.17
C GLU A 21 -0.45 -21.77 -36.05
N PRO A 22 -1.76 -22.10 -36.24
CA PRO A 22 -2.75 -21.81 -35.21
C PRO A 22 -2.52 -22.68 -33.97
N LEU A 23 -2.68 -22.07 -32.79
CA LEU A 23 -2.74 -22.79 -31.51
C LEU A 23 -4.19 -22.93 -31.09
N ALA A 24 -4.55 -24.08 -30.52
CA ALA A 24 -5.85 -24.31 -29.91
C ALA A 24 -5.79 -24.05 -28.43
N ILE A 25 -6.72 -23.24 -27.93
CA ILE A 25 -7.01 -23.11 -26.48
C ILE A 25 -8.48 -23.48 -26.32
N GLU A 26 -8.76 -24.59 -25.63
CA GLU A 26 -10.10 -25.16 -25.51
C GLU A 26 -10.71 -25.41 -26.91
N ASP A 27 -11.80 -24.73 -27.27
CA ASP A 27 -12.50 -24.89 -28.56
C ASP A 27 -12.15 -23.78 -29.59
N ASP A 28 -11.29 -22.82 -29.23
CA ASP A 28 -10.91 -21.69 -30.08
C ASP A 28 -9.50 -21.85 -30.66
N PHE A 29 -9.34 -21.41 -31.92
CA PHE A 29 -8.06 -21.34 -32.61
C PHE A 29 -7.65 -19.90 -32.86
N PHE A 30 -6.38 -19.58 -32.56
CA PHE A 30 -5.82 -18.26 -32.83
C PHE A 30 -4.41 -18.37 -33.42
N LEU A 31 -4.00 -17.35 -34.15
CA LEU A 31 -2.63 -17.20 -34.64
C LEU A 31 -1.80 -16.46 -33.59
N PRO A 32 -0.96 -17.16 -32.84
CA PRO A 32 -0.29 -16.53 -31.71
C PRO A 32 0.79 -15.54 -32.15
N VAL A 33 1.01 -14.54 -31.32
CA VAL A 33 2.14 -13.64 -31.39
C VAL A 33 3.09 -13.94 -30.23
N ILE A 34 4.36 -14.16 -30.55
CA ILE A 34 5.42 -14.37 -29.57
C ILE A 34 6.15 -13.07 -29.35
N LEU A 35 6.28 -12.64 -28.10
CA LEU A 35 7.16 -11.55 -27.69
C LEU A 35 8.48 -12.10 -27.18
N LEU A 36 9.56 -11.45 -27.59
CA LEU A 36 10.93 -11.74 -27.21
C LEU A 36 11.59 -10.47 -26.70
N LEU A 37 12.25 -10.55 -25.55
CA LEU A 37 13.17 -9.54 -25.08
C LEU A 37 14.59 -10.07 -25.22
N VAL A 38 15.41 -9.40 -26.03
CA VAL A 38 16.77 -9.83 -26.33
C VAL A 38 17.79 -8.77 -25.95
N GLY A 39 18.96 -9.22 -25.55
CA GLY A 39 20.13 -8.39 -25.26
C GLY A 39 20.87 -7.91 -26.53
N PRO A 40 22.03 -7.24 -26.35
CA PRO A 40 22.78 -6.64 -27.46
C PRO A 40 23.29 -7.66 -28.49
N SER A 41 23.53 -8.90 -28.07
CA SER A 41 24.00 -9.99 -28.94
C SER A 41 22.84 -10.88 -29.42
N PHE A 42 21.61 -10.41 -29.30
CA PHE A 42 20.37 -11.15 -29.61
C PHE A 42 20.16 -12.40 -28.75
N GLU A 43 20.83 -12.53 -27.63
CA GLU A 43 20.53 -13.54 -26.62
C GLU A 43 19.22 -13.22 -25.92
N PRO A 44 18.33 -14.20 -25.73
CA PRO A 44 17.09 -14.02 -24.98
C PRO A 44 17.40 -13.69 -23.52
N LEU A 45 16.78 -12.65 -23.01
CA LEU A 45 16.91 -12.22 -21.62
C LEU A 45 15.91 -12.90 -20.69
N ALA A 46 14.82 -13.42 -21.27
CA ALA A 46 13.78 -14.16 -20.58
C ALA A 46 13.12 -15.17 -21.51
N PRO A 47 12.40 -16.18 -21.00
CA PRO A 47 11.54 -17.03 -21.81
C PRO A 47 10.54 -16.18 -22.61
N PRO A 48 10.25 -16.55 -23.85
CA PRO A 48 9.27 -15.84 -24.69
C PRO A 48 7.87 -15.90 -24.06
N GLU A 49 7.07 -14.87 -24.29
CA GLU A 49 5.66 -14.86 -23.94
C GLU A 49 4.79 -14.94 -25.18
N ILE A 50 3.67 -15.65 -25.08
CA ILE A 50 2.77 -15.88 -26.21
C ILE A 50 1.43 -15.23 -25.96
N PHE A 51 0.96 -14.51 -26.96
CA PHE A 51 -0.32 -13.81 -26.94
C PHE A 51 -1.19 -14.24 -28.12
N PRO A 52 -2.52 -14.25 -27.97
CA PRO A 52 -3.43 -14.57 -29.07
C PRO A 52 -3.41 -13.51 -30.18
N GLU A 53 -3.04 -12.29 -29.84
CA GLU A 53 -2.91 -11.15 -30.76
C GLU A 53 -1.82 -10.19 -30.28
N LEU A 54 -1.34 -9.33 -31.19
CA LEU A 54 -0.33 -8.32 -30.87
C LEU A 54 -0.99 -7.12 -30.17
N ASP A 55 -0.98 -7.14 -28.84
CA ASP A 55 -1.52 -6.08 -27.99
C ASP A 55 -0.39 -5.29 -27.34
N GLN A 56 -0.40 -3.96 -27.49
CA GLN A 56 0.63 -3.08 -26.95
C GLN A 56 0.63 -3.09 -25.42
N ILE A 57 -0.55 -3.10 -24.79
CA ILE A 57 -0.68 -3.05 -23.33
C ILE A 57 -0.09 -4.33 -22.72
N ARG A 58 -0.35 -5.48 -23.33
CA ARG A 58 0.23 -6.76 -22.93
C ARG A 58 1.75 -6.76 -23.06
N ALA A 59 2.25 -6.20 -24.18
CA ALA A 59 3.69 -6.10 -24.41
C ALA A 59 4.37 -5.18 -23.39
N GLU A 60 3.79 -4.02 -23.10
CA GLU A 60 4.29 -3.09 -22.07
C GLU A 60 4.30 -3.74 -20.68
N ASP A 61 3.23 -4.46 -20.31
CA ASP A 61 3.14 -5.17 -19.05
C ASP A 61 4.20 -6.27 -18.91
N TRP A 62 4.35 -7.08 -19.93
CA TRP A 62 5.34 -8.15 -19.93
C TRP A 62 6.77 -7.58 -19.80
N VAL A 63 7.10 -6.53 -20.55
CA VAL A 63 8.40 -5.85 -20.44
C VAL A 63 8.58 -5.23 -19.06
N ALA A 64 7.53 -4.66 -18.49
CA ALA A 64 7.55 -4.09 -17.13
C ALA A 64 7.92 -5.13 -16.08
N ARG A 65 7.34 -6.33 -16.14
CA ARG A 65 7.69 -7.45 -15.25
C ARG A 65 9.17 -7.82 -15.36
N LEU A 66 9.67 -7.90 -16.58
CA LEU A 66 11.09 -8.22 -16.80
C LEU A 66 12.02 -7.11 -16.29
N PHE A 67 11.61 -5.85 -16.38
CA PHE A 67 12.38 -4.74 -15.81
C PHE A 67 12.43 -4.78 -14.29
N ASP A 68 11.37 -5.27 -13.63
CA ASP A 68 11.40 -5.50 -12.18
C ASP A 68 12.37 -6.61 -11.79
N GLU A 69 12.46 -7.66 -12.59
CA GLU A 69 13.29 -8.83 -12.31
C GLU A 69 14.77 -8.62 -12.67
N LEU A 70 15.02 -8.00 -13.83
CA LEU A 70 16.33 -7.92 -14.44
C LEU A 70 16.97 -6.52 -14.33
N GLY A 71 16.18 -5.51 -13.93
CA GLY A 71 16.54 -4.10 -14.03
C GLY A 71 16.24 -3.52 -15.41
N ALA A 72 15.90 -2.23 -15.49
CA ALA A 72 15.61 -1.57 -16.77
C ALA A 72 16.90 -1.20 -17.51
N PRO A 73 16.96 -1.36 -18.87
CA PRO A 73 18.11 -0.97 -19.66
C PRO A 73 18.17 0.55 -19.86
N ASP A 74 19.34 1.06 -20.27
CA ASP A 74 19.49 2.47 -20.67
C ASP A 74 18.66 2.78 -21.94
N VAL A 75 18.57 1.82 -22.85
CA VAL A 75 17.83 1.94 -24.11
C VAL A 75 17.01 0.67 -24.37
N LEU A 76 15.70 0.83 -24.59
CA LEU A 76 14.83 -0.21 -25.12
C LEU A 76 14.53 0.10 -26.60
N GLN A 77 14.91 -0.78 -27.48
CA GLN A 77 14.50 -0.78 -28.89
C GLN A 77 13.22 -1.59 -29.03
N VAL A 78 12.17 -1.00 -29.55
CA VAL A 78 10.88 -1.66 -29.76
C VAL A 78 10.63 -1.79 -31.25
N TRP A 79 10.37 -3.01 -31.74
CA TRP A 79 10.01 -3.22 -33.14
C TRP A 79 8.64 -2.63 -33.43
N LYS A 80 8.55 -1.80 -34.47
CA LYS A 80 7.31 -1.16 -34.87
C LYS A 80 6.27 -2.19 -35.26
N ALA A 81 5.07 -2.02 -34.71
CA ALA A 81 3.88 -2.73 -35.17
C ALA A 81 2.84 -1.69 -35.64
N PRO A 82 1.96 -2.04 -36.61
CA PRO A 82 0.96 -1.11 -37.14
C PRO A 82 0.00 -0.59 -36.06
N GLU A 83 -0.35 -1.43 -35.10
CA GLU A 83 -1.31 -1.14 -34.04
C GLU A 83 -0.69 -0.41 -32.82
N TRP A 84 0.63 -0.31 -32.78
CA TRP A 84 1.32 0.25 -31.61
C TRP A 84 1.48 1.77 -31.69
N ALA A 85 1.03 2.45 -30.65
CA ALA A 85 1.16 3.91 -30.52
C ALA A 85 2.55 4.30 -29.99
N PRO A 86 3.40 4.99 -30.81
CA PRO A 86 4.76 5.35 -30.37
C PRO A 86 4.82 6.23 -29.14
N GLU A 87 3.79 7.02 -28.88
CA GLU A 87 3.73 7.92 -27.72
C GLU A 87 3.57 7.15 -26.41
N GLU A 88 2.81 6.06 -26.42
CA GLU A 88 2.63 5.21 -25.22
C GLU A 88 3.96 4.57 -24.82
N TRP A 89 4.71 4.04 -25.78
CA TRP A 89 6.06 3.51 -25.54
C TRP A 89 7.03 4.58 -24.99
N LYS A 90 6.87 5.86 -25.37
CA LYS A 90 7.64 6.94 -24.78
C LYS A 90 7.22 7.24 -23.35
N TYR A 91 5.93 7.10 -23.01
CA TYR A 91 5.46 7.22 -21.63
C TYR A 91 5.99 6.08 -20.77
N PHE A 92 5.87 4.85 -21.26
CA PHE A 92 6.48 3.67 -20.63
C PHE A 92 7.97 3.90 -20.33
N GLY A 93 8.74 4.36 -21.32
CA GLY A 93 10.16 4.63 -21.12
C GLY A 93 10.46 5.69 -20.07
N ARG A 94 9.61 6.71 -19.91
CA ARG A 94 9.78 7.72 -18.85
C ARG A 94 9.56 7.13 -17.46
N ASP A 95 8.57 6.27 -17.31
CA ASP A 95 8.25 5.66 -16.03
C ASP A 95 9.41 4.77 -15.54
N TRP A 96 10.12 4.13 -16.46
CA TRP A 96 11.29 3.28 -16.19
C TRP A 96 12.63 3.98 -16.29
N LYS A 97 12.68 5.27 -16.61
CA LYS A 97 13.91 6.03 -16.90
C LYS A 97 14.75 5.42 -18.02
N THR A 98 14.09 4.72 -18.95
CA THR A 98 14.68 4.04 -20.10
C THR A 98 14.39 4.85 -21.37
N LYS A 99 15.38 5.00 -22.24
CA LYS A 99 15.17 5.65 -23.54
C LYS A 99 14.56 4.68 -24.53
N VAL A 100 13.28 4.86 -24.88
CA VAL A 100 12.63 4.01 -25.89
C VAL A 100 12.87 4.50 -27.31
N LYS A 101 13.20 3.59 -28.23
CA LYS A 101 13.37 3.83 -29.66
C LYS A 101 12.53 2.85 -30.45
N MET A 102 11.59 3.34 -31.24
CA MET A 102 10.84 2.53 -32.20
C MET A 102 11.68 2.30 -33.47
N ILE A 103 11.97 1.05 -33.78
CA ILE A 103 12.76 0.65 -34.96
C ILE A 103 11.95 -0.29 -35.86
N PRO A 104 12.18 -0.29 -37.18
CA PRO A 104 11.57 -1.30 -38.05
C PRO A 104 12.15 -2.68 -37.73
N PRO A 105 11.35 -3.77 -37.81
CA PRO A 105 11.87 -5.12 -37.61
C PRO A 105 12.89 -5.49 -38.71
N PRO A 106 14.08 -6.00 -38.35
CA PRO A 106 15.10 -6.37 -39.33
C PRO A 106 14.71 -7.68 -40.04
N PRO A 107 14.80 -7.76 -41.36
CA PRO A 107 14.27 -8.89 -42.12
C PRO A 107 14.94 -10.25 -41.87
N HIS A 108 16.20 -10.28 -41.47
CA HIS A 108 16.99 -11.51 -41.26
C HIS A 108 16.86 -12.10 -39.87
N GLU A 109 16.65 -11.27 -38.85
CA GLU A 109 16.64 -11.69 -37.46
C GLU A 109 15.30 -12.31 -37.05
N THR A 110 14.22 -11.95 -37.74
CA THR A 110 12.86 -12.44 -37.49
C THR A 110 12.73 -13.98 -37.66
N LYS A 111 13.44 -14.57 -38.62
CA LYS A 111 13.31 -16.00 -38.88
C LYS A 111 14.01 -16.89 -37.85
N MET A 112 15.21 -16.54 -37.45
CA MET A 112 15.96 -17.28 -36.40
C MET A 112 15.27 -17.19 -35.05
N GLN A 113 14.76 -16.02 -34.71
CA GLN A 113 14.07 -15.76 -33.44
C GLN A 113 12.71 -16.49 -33.37
N SER A 114 11.98 -16.61 -34.51
CA SER A 114 10.73 -17.37 -34.54
C SER A 114 10.95 -18.86 -34.33
N GLU A 115 11.99 -19.45 -34.97
CA GLU A 115 12.33 -20.85 -34.79
C GLU A 115 12.71 -21.19 -33.36
N TRP A 116 13.51 -20.31 -32.73
CA TRP A 116 13.86 -20.47 -31.32
C TRP A 116 12.66 -20.30 -30.38
N ALA A 117 11.84 -19.27 -30.57
CA ALA A 117 10.69 -19.00 -29.70
C ALA A 117 9.65 -20.13 -29.74
N VAL A 118 9.39 -20.70 -30.92
CA VAL A 118 8.50 -21.88 -31.07
C VAL A 118 9.08 -23.10 -30.37
N GLN A 119 10.40 -23.29 -30.43
CA GLN A 119 11.08 -24.40 -29.78
C GLN A 119 11.05 -24.29 -28.26
N GLU A 120 11.30 -23.10 -27.69
CA GLU A 120 11.21 -22.83 -26.26
C GLU A 120 9.78 -22.95 -25.71
N TYR A 121 8.78 -22.48 -26.46
CA TYR A 121 7.38 -22.65 -26.07
C TYR A 121 7.00 -24.12 -25.95
N SER A 122 7.34 -24.90 -26.99
CA SER A 122 7.07 -26.34 -27.02
C SER A 122 7.74 -27.10 -25.87
N ALA A 123 8.88 -26.60 -25.38
CA ALA A 123 9.63 -27.19 -24.27
C ALA A 123 9.12 -26.76 -22.87
N SER A 124 8.42 -25.63 -22.76
CA SER A 124 8.10 -25.03 -21.46
C SER A 124 6.98 -25.75 -20.67
N GLY A 125 6.11 -26.52 -21.34
CA GLY A 125 5.01 -27.26 -20.71
C GLY A 125 4.01 -26.40 -19.92
N ARG A 126 4.06 -25.06 -20.07
CA ARG A 126 3.18 -24.13 -19.35
C ARG A 126 1.78 -24.16 -19.97
N ALA A 127 0.79 -24.47 -19.15
CA ALA A 127 -0.59 -24.19 -19.50
C ALA A 127 -0.75 -22.66 -19.61
N PRO A 128 -1.33 -22.13 -20.68
CA PRO A 128 -1.57 -20.70 -20.79
C PRO A 128 -2.55 -20.27 -19.71
N MET A 129 -2.23 -19.15 -19.02
CA MET A 129 -3.23 -18.45 -18.22
C MET A 129 -4.34 -17.97 -19.16
N PRO A 130 -5.61 -17.94 -18.72
CA PRO A 130 -6.67 -17.30 -19.50
C PRO A 130 -6.18 -15.91 -19.94
N PRO A 131 -6.18 -15.60 -21.23
CA PRO A 131 -5.54 -14.39 -21.75
C PRO A 131 -6.05 -13.13 -21.05
N ASP A 132 -7.34 -13.05 -20.75
CA ASP A 132 -7.96 -11.87 -20.14
C ASP A 132 -7.53 -11.65 -18.69
N ALA A 133 -7.43 -12.70 -17.88
CA ALA A 133 -6.96 -12.59 -16.50
C ALA A 133 -5.50 -12.12 -16.42
N ALA A 134 -4.64 -12.60 -17.33
CA ALA A 134 -3.24 -12.18 -17.38
C ALA A 134 -3.10 -10.71 -17.78
N VAL A 135 -3.92 -10.23 -18.72
CA VAL A 135 -3.95 -8.82 -19.14
C VAL A 135 -4.43 -7.93 -18.03
N ALA A 136 -5.57 -8.25 -17.43
CA ALA A 136 -6.14 -7.47 -16.33
C ALA A 136 -5.14 -7.36 -15.15
N ALA A 137 -4.53 -8.48 -14.74
CA ALA A 137 -3.50 -8.49 -13.72
C ALA A 137 -2.28 -7.63 -14.09
N GLY A 138 -1.91 -7.61 -15.37
CA GLY A 138 -0.86 -6.76 -15.89
C GLY A 138 -1.16 -5.27 -15.79
N LEU A 139 -2.35 -4.87 -16.18
CA LEU A 139 -2.82 -3.50 -16.06
C LEU A 139 -2.77 -3.02 -14.60
N VAL A 140 -3.23 -3.84 -13.66
CA VAL A 140 -3.20 -3.53 -12.23
C VAL A 140 -1.78 -3.32 -11.72
N ARG A 141 -0.84 -4.22 -12.05
CA ARG A 141 0.57 -4.06 -11.64
C ARG A 141 1.19 -2.74 -12.11
N ASN A 142 0.80 -2.27 -13.29
CA ASN A 142 1.33 -1.02 -13.86
C ASN A 142 0.69 0.26 -13.30
N VAL A 143 -0.46 0.16 -12.65
CA VAL A 143 -1.20 1.33 -12.11
C VAL A 143 -0.38 2.14 -11.12
N THR A 144 0.40 1.50 -10.24
CA THR A 144 1.22 2.18 -9.24
C THR A 144 2.29 3.10 -9.84
N ARG A 145 2.69 2.85 -11.09
CA ARG A 145 3.69 3.63 -11.83
C ARG A 145 3.10 4.84 -12.53
N LEU A 146 1.78 4.85 -12.75
CA LEU A 146 1.10 5.95 -13.41
C LEU A 146 0.99 7.14 -12.46
N ARG A 147 1.50 8.31 -12.87
CA ARG A 147 1.44 9.53 -12.06
C ARG A 147 0.07 10.21 -12.08
N SER A 148 -0.68 10.06 -13.17
CA SER A 148 -2.00 10.68 -13.33
C SER A 148 -3.08 9.84 -12.66
N PRO A 149 -3.85 10.39 -11.68
CA PRO A 149 -4.98 9.69 -11.09
C PRO A 149 -6.05 9.27 -12.11
N GLN A 150 -6.29 10.11 -13.12
CA GLN A 150 -7.25 9.82 -14.19
C GLN A 150 -6.80 8.63 -15.04
N ARG A 151 -5.49 8.55 -15.35
CA ARG A 151 -4.94 7.39 -16.09
C ARG A 151 -4.98 6.12 -15.24
N ARG A 152 -4.66 6.21 -13.93
CA ARG A 152 -4.78 5.06 -13.03
C ARG A 152 -6.19 4.50 -13.07
N ARG A 153 -7.20 5.37 -12.88
CA ARG A 153 -8.59 4.98 -12.91
C ARG A 153 -9.00 4.34 -14.23
N ALA A 154 -8.71 4.99 -15.37
CA ALA A 154 -9.04 4.45 -16.68
C ALA A 154 -8.38 3.09 -16.95
N THR A 155 -7.15 2.88 -16.45
CA THR A 155 -6.44 1.61 -16.58
C THR A 155 -7.11 0.51 -15.73
N LEU A 156 -7.55 0.82 -14.52
CA LEU A 156 -8.28 -0.12 -13.67
C LEU A 156 -9.67 -0.44 -14.24
N GLU A 157 -10.39 0.56 -14.75
CA GLU A 157 -11.68 0.38 -15.43
C GLU A 157 -11.52 -0.54 -16.65
N LYS A 158 -10.43 -0.38 -17.41
CA LYS A 158 -10.13 -1.29 -18.51
C LYS A 158 -9.79 -2.71 -18.03
N ALA A 159 -9.11 -2.85 -16.91
CA ALA A 159 -8.80 -4.16 -16.33
C ALA A 159 -10.07 -4.95 -15.99
N VAL A 160 -11.05 -4.32 -15.34
CA VAL A 160 -12.33 -4.96 -14.98
C VAL A 160 -13.26 -5.16 -16.17
N GLU A 161 -13.11 -4.39 -17.26
CA GLU A 161 -13.79 -4.61 -18.52
C GLU A 161 -13.29 -5.88 -19.22
N ILE A 162 -11.96 -6.10 -19.22
CA ILE A 162 -11.32 -7.27 -19.80
C ILE A 162 -11.58 -8.52 -18.96
N ASP A 163 -11.36 -8.42 -17.65
CA ASP A 163 -11.62 -9.52 -16.71
C ASP A 163 -12.48 -9.04 -15.54
N PRO A 164 -13.81 -9.22 -15.60
CA PRO A 164 -14.70 -8.89 -14.50
C PRO A 164 -14.42 -9.64 -13.19
N ALA A 165 -13.63 -10.74 -13.23
CA ALA A 165 -13.21 -11.48 -12.05
C ALA A 165 -11.89 -10.97 -11.45
N CYS A 166 -11.28 -9.92 -12.01
CA CYS A 166 -10.04 -9.32 -11.48
C CYS A 166 -10.31 -8.53 -10.18
N THR A 167 -10.29 -9.23 -9.05
CA THR A 167 -10.60 -8.66 -7.73
C THR A 167 -9.59 -7.59 -7.28
N GLU A 168 -8.33 -7.69 -7.69
CA GLU A 168 -7.32 -6.66 -7.44
C GLU A 168 -7.73 -5.31 -8.06
N ALA A 169 -8.21 -5.32 -9.32
CA ALA A 169 -8.65 -4.10 -9.99
C ALA A 169 -9.87 -3.46 -9.32
N TRP A 170 -10.83 -4.27 -8.89
CA TRP A 170 -12.00 -3.78 -8.13
C TRP A 170 -11.58 -3.19 -6.79
N ALA A 171 -10.65 -3.83 -6.06
CA ALA A 171 -10.15 -3.32 -4.78
C ALA A 171 -9.40 -1.99 -4.97
N ASP A 172 -8.58 -1.84 -5.99
CA ASP A 172 -7.85 -0.60 -6.30
C ASP A 172 -8.79 0.54 -6.75
N LEU A 173 -9.85 0.21 -7.50
CA LEU A 173 -10.90 1.19 -7.84
C LEU A 173 -11.64 1.67 -6.59
N ALA A 174 -11.99 0.75 -5.69
CA ALA A 174 -12.64 1.08 -4.42
C ALA A 174 -11.76 2.01 -3.58
N GLU A 175 -10.46 1.71 -3.46
CA GLU A 175 -9.49 2.54 -2.75
C GLU A 175 -9.33 3.93 -3.40
N THR A 176 -9.34 3.99 -4.73
CA THR A 176 -9.29 5.25 -5.48
C THR A 176 -10.50 6.13 -5.15
N ASP A 177 -11.71 5.56 -5.11
CA ASP A 177 -12.94 6.29 -4.79
C ASP A 177 -12.99 6.67 -3.30
N PHE A 178 -12.47 5.82 -2.40
CA PHE A 178 -12.30 6.16 -1.00
C PHE A 178 -11.46 7.42 -0.80
N HIS A 179 -10.28 7.47 -1.41
CA HIS A 179 -9.40 8.64 -1.34
C HIS A 179 -9.96 9.89 -2.02
N ALA A 180 -10.91 9.72 -2.94
CA ALA A 180 -11.67 10.82 -3.54
C ALA A 180 -12.88 11.27 -2.69
N GLY A 181 -13.12 10.66 -1.52
CA GLY A 181 -14.26 10.92 -0.63
C GLY A 181 -15.59 10.37 -1.16
N GLN A 182 -15.57 9.49 -2.15
CA GLN A 182 -16.76 8.88 -2.76
C GLN A 182 -17.11 7.55 -2.05
N TYR A 183 -17.45 7.63 -0.78
CA TYR A 183 -17.53 6.46 0.11
C TYR A 183 -18.63 5.45 -0.31
N GLU A 184 -19.80 5.92 -0.74
CA GLU A 184 -20.88 5.02 -1.23
C GLU A 184 -20.43 4.24 -2.46
N ARG A 185 -19.78 4.92 -3.41
CA ARG A 185 -19.26 4.26 -4.62
C ARG A 185 -18.11 3.29 -4.30
N SER A 186 -17.23 3.67 -3.38
CA SER A 186 -16.18 2.77 -2.88
C SER A 186 -16.79 1.49 -2.27
N LEU A 187 -17.87 1.60 -1.49
CA LEU A 187 -18.60 0.44 -0.96
C LEU A 187 -19.14 -0.47 -2.06
N GLU A 188 -19.75 0.11 -3.11
CA GLU A 188 -20.27 -0.66 -4.24
C GLU A 188 -19.17 -1.44 -4.96
N LEU A 189 -18.00 -0.80 -5.18
CA LEU A 189 -16.86 -1.45 -5.83
C LEU A 189 -16.22 -2.53 -4.94
N ALA A 190 -16.08 -2.29 -3.64
CA ALA A 190 -15.58 -3.26 -2.69
C ALA A 190 -16.53 -4.47 -2.54
N ALA A 191 -17.84 -4.26 -2.68
CA ALA A 191 -18.83 -5.34 -2.67
C ALA A 191 -18.61 -6.31 -3.85
N ARG A 192 -18.14 -5.82 -5.02
CA ARG A 192 -17.80 -6.71 -6.14
C ARG A 192 -16.70 -7.71 -5.80
N VAL A 193 -15.70 -7.28 -5.04
CA VAL A 193 -14.65 -8.20 -4.56
C VAL A 193 -15.26 -9.29 -3.67
N ALA A 194 -16.17 -8.92 -2.77
CA ALA A 194 -16.84 -9.89 -1.88
C ALA A 194 -17.79 -10.83 -2.65
N GLU A 195 -18.44 -10.37 -3.73
CA GLU A 195 -19.24 -11.22 -4.62
C GLU A 195 -18.39 -12.29 -5.31
N ILE A 196 -17.18 -11.93 -5.76
CA ILE A 196 -16.26 -12.83 -6.48
C ILE A 196 -15.57 -13.78 -5.51
N ASP A 197 -14.90 -13.24 -4.50
CA ASP A 197 -13.99 -13.97 -3.61
C ASP A 197 -14.60 -14.35 -2.26
N GLY A 198 -15.81 -13.91 -1.93
CA GLY A 198 -16.44 -14.13 -0.61
C GLY A 198 -16.60 -15.60 -0.21
N ALA A 199 -16.57 -16.52 -1.19
CA ALA A 199 -16.53 -17.96 -0.90
C ALA A 199 -15.28 -18.37 -0.12
N LEU A 200 -14.17 -17.61 -0.20
CA LEU A 200 -12.93 -17.86 0.55
C LEU A 200 -13.15 -17.76 2.05
N LEU A 201 -14.03 -16.85 2.53
CA LEU A 201 -14.34 -16.68 3.95
C LEU A 201 -14.92 -17.95 4.61
N ARG A 202 -15.49 -18.85 3.80
CA ARG A 202 -16.06 -20.13 4.25
C ARG A 202 -15.11 -21.31 4.13
N LYS A 203 -13.95 -21.12 3.48
CA LYS A 203 -12.95 -22.16 3.29
C LYS A 203 -12.07 -22.28 4.55
N ARG A 204 -11.76 -23.52 4.97
CA ARG A 204 -10.78 -23.77 6.03
C ARG A 204 -9.37 -23.83 5.47
N GLY A 205 -8.40 -23.38 6.27
CA GLY A 205 -6.97 -23.47 5.93
C GLY A 205 -6.51 -22.45 4.89
N VAL A 206 -7.27 -21.39 4.66
CA VAL A 206 -6.85 -20.27 3.82
C VAL A 206 -5.63 -19.60 4.45
N GLN A 207 -4.59 -19.38 3.67
CA GLN A 207 -3.37 -18.67 4.08
C GLN A 207 -3.58 -17.18 3.88
N TRP A 208 -4.37 -16.56 4.76
CA TRP A 208 -4.67 -15.15 4.71
C TRP A 208 -3.40 -14.30 4.67
N TRP A 209 -3.38 -13.28 3.82
CA TRP A 209 -2.26 -12.38 3.54
C TRP A 209 -1.02 -13.04 2.91
N THR A 210 -0.60 -14.24 3.36
CA THR A 210 0.54 -14.97 2.78
C THR A 210 0.27 -15.36 1.33
N ASP A 211 -0.94 -15.86 1.05
CA ASP A 211 -1.42 -16.02 -0.32
C ASP A 211 -1.87 -14.65 -0.87
N ARG A 212 -1.16 -14.17 -1.88
CA ARG A 212 -1.44 -12.86 -2.49
C ARG A 212 -2.84 -12.75 -3.07
N SER A 213 -3.42 -13.86 -3.52
CA SER A 213 -4.77 -13.88 -4.09
C SER A 213 -5.87 -13.55 -3.07
N THR A 214 -5.58 -13.64 -1.77
CA THR A 214 -6.56 -13.30 -0.72
C THR A 214 -6.55 -11.83 -0.31
N ARG A 215 -5.48 -11.09 -0.66
CA ARG A 215 -5.29 -9.69 -0.26
C ARG A 215 -6.35 -8.75 -0.79
N PRO A 216 -6.83 -8.87 -2.04
CA PRO A 216 -7.90 -8.01 -2.54
C PRO A 216 -9.16 -8.07 -1.68
N LEU A 217 -9.56 -9.27 -1.22
CA LEU A 217 -10.71 -9.43 -0.34
C LEU A 217 -10.49 -8.78 1.03
N LEU A 218 -9.33 -8.98 1.65
CA LEU A 218 -9.01 -8.34 2.94
C LEU A 218 -9.00 -6.81 2.81
N ARG A 219 -8.38 -6.27 1.74
CA ARG A 219 -8.35 -4.83 1.44
C ARG A 219 -9.77 -4.28 1.21
N ALA A 220 -10.60 -5.03 0.49
CA ALA A 220 -12.00 -4.63 0.25
C ALA A 220 -12.80 -4.55 1.57
N ILE A 221 -12.68 -5.54 2.46
CA ILE A 221 -13.35 -5.53 3.77
C ILE A 221 -12.83 -4.36 4.62
N PHE A 222 -11.53 -4.12 4.63
CA PHE A 222 -10.93 -2.98 5.35
C PHE A 222 -11.42 -1.64 4.78
N GLY A 223 -11.47 -1.50 3.45
CA GLY A 223 -12.02 -0.32 2.77
C GLY A 223 -13.49 -0.10 3.10
N GLN A 224 -14.30 -1.16 3.12
CA GLN A 224 -15.70 -1.10 3.53
C GLN A 224 -15.83 -0.61 4.99
N MET A 225 -15.01 -1.13 5.90
CA MET A 225 -14.97 -0.70 7.30
C MET A 225 -14.73 0.82 7.41
N LEU A 226 -13.74 1.34 6.70
CA LEU A 226 -13.45 2.78 6.70
C LEU A 226 -14.57 3.60 6.04
N CYS A 227 -15.16 3.13 4.94
CA CYS A 227 -16.28 3.79 4.28
C CYS A 227 -17.50 3.89 5.21
N GLN A 228 -17.88 2.81 5.92
CA GLN A 228 -18.99 2.83 6.87
C GLN A 228 -18.77 3.86 7.97
N TRP A 229 -17.57 3.95 8.50
CA TRP A 229 -17.24 4.98 9.48
C TRP A 229 -17.43 6.40 8.91
N HIS A 230 -16.86 6.71 7.73
CA HIS A 230 -17.02 8.02 7.09
C HIS A 230 -18.47 8.37 6.74
N LEU A 231 -19.31 7.36 6.53
CA LEU A 231 -20.77 7.51 6.32
C LEU A 231 -21.57 7.65 7.63
N GLY A 232 -20.89 7.72 8.79
CA GLY A 232 -21.55 7.87 10.09
C GLY A 232 -22.20 6.59 10.60
N ARG A 233 -21.72 5.43 10.19
CA ARG A 233 -22.24 4.10 10.56
C ARG A 233 -21.17 3.32 11.34
N PRO A 234 -20.81 3.79 12.57
CA PRO A 234 -19.70 3.19 13.32
C PRO A 234 -19.97 1.73 13.76
N GLY A 235 -21.23 1.33 13.98
CA GLY A 235 -21.57 -0.05 14.32
C GLY A 235 -21.23 -1.02 13.17
N GLU A 236 -21.66 -0.69 11.94
CA GLU A 236 -21.31 -1.48 10.76
C GLU A 236 -19.78 -1.50 10.50
N ALA A 237 -19.10 -0.39 10.82
CA ALA A 237 -17.64 -0.35 10.76
C ALA A 237 -16.99 -1.27 11.80
N ALA A 238 -17.53 -1.33 13.02
CA ALA A 238 -17.05 -2.22 14.07
C ALA A 238 -17.26 -3.69 13.71
N ASP A 239 -18.44 -4.07 13.20
CA ASP A 239 -18.73 -5.42 12.72
C ASP A 239 -17.72 -5.90 11.66
N LEU A 240 -17.42 -5.04 10.68
CA LEU A 240 -16.43 -5.33 9.64
C LEU A 240 -15.01 -5.44 10.21
N GLY A 241 -14.66 -4.60 11.18
CA GLY A 241 -13.37 -4.67 11.88
C GLY A 241 -13.19 -5.97 12.68
N GLN A 242 -14.23 -6.42 13.39
CA GLN A 242 -14.23 -7.70 14.10
C GLN A 242 -14.08 -8.87 13.13
N ASN A 243 -14.87 -8.90 12.05
CA ASN A 243 -14.77 -9.90 10.99
C ASN A 243 -13.36 -9.97 10.39
N LEU A 244 -12.73 -8.82 10.17
CA LEU A 244 -11.38 -8.77 9.62
C LEU A 244 -10.35 -9.36 10.58
N LEU A 245 -10.43 -9.03 11.89
CA LEU A 245 -9.55 -9.57 12.93
C LEU A 245 -9.78 -11.07 13.21
N GLU A 246 -10.97 -11.60 12.95
CA GLU A 246 -11.25 -13.04 12.99
C GLU A 246 -10.68 -13.76 11.76
N THR A 247 -10.76 -13.11 10.60
CA THR A 247 -10.27 -13.65 9.32
C THR A 247 -8.75 -13.63 9.23
N ASP A 248 -8.13 -12.52 9.58
CA ASP A 248 -6.67 -12.30 9.61
C ASP A 248 -6.22 -11.90 11.03
N PRO A 249 -6.02 -12.86 11.95
CA PRO A 249 -5.66 -12.57 13.35
C PRO A 249 -4.31 -11.85 13.51
N ALA A 250 -3.43 -11.93 12.52
CA ALA A 250 -2.17 -11.17 12.49
C ALA A 250 -2.39 -9.68 12.20
N ASP A 251 -3.57 -9.35 11.68
CA ASP A 251 -4.02 -7.97 11.40
C ASP A 251 -3.03 -7.17 10.55
N HIS A 252 -2.70 -7.69 9.38
CA HIS A 252 -1.76 -7.06 8.46
C HIS A 252 -2.22 -5.68 7.95
N LEU A 253 -3.52 -5.39 8.01
CA LEU A 253 -4.10 -4.10 7.60
C LEU A 253 -4.28 -3.10 8.75
N GLY A 254 -4.14 -3.53 10.00
CA GLY A 254 -4.19 -2.65 11.16
C GLY A 254 -5.61 -2.28 11.61
N ALA A 255 -6.60 -3.14 11.39
CA ALA A 255 -7.98 -2.94 11.84
C ALA A 255 -8.07 -2.76 13.37
N ARG A 256 -7.15 -3.39 14.14
CA ARG A 256 -7.06 -3.25 15.60
C ARG A 256 -6.91 -1.82 16.09
N PHE A 257 -6.36 -0.93 15.26
CA PHE A 257 -6.15 0.48 15.63
C PHE A 257 -7.42 1.33 15.49
N TYR A 258 -8.40 0.86 14.73
CA TYR A 258 -9.65 1.55 14.45
C TYR A 258 -10.83 0.94 15.21
N LEU A 259 -10.90 -0.37 15.32
CA LEU A 259 -12.02 -1.11 15.90
C LEU A 259 -12.48 -0.57 17.25
N PRO A 260 -11.63 -0.36 18.28
CA PRO A 260 -12.09 0.14 19.57
C PRO A 260 -12.66 1.57 19.49
N LEU A 261 -12.18 2.41 18.57
CA LEU A 261 -12.73 3.74 18.32
C LEU A 261 -14.13 3.65 17.71
N PHE A 262 -14.35 2.71 16.79
CA PHE A 262 -15.68 2.50 16.19
C PHE A 262 -16.67 1.93 17.22
N LEU A 263 -16.23 1.01 18.08
CA LEU A 263 -17.06 0.52 19.20
C LEU A 263 -17.46 1.67 20.15
N LEU A 264 -16.52 2.53 20.52
CA LEU A 264 -16.81 3.71 21.36
C LEU A 264 -17.76 4.70 20.68
N LEU A 265 -17.60 4.94 19.36
CA LEU A 265 -18.52 5.77 18.59
C LEU A 265 -19.93 5.18 18.48
N ALA A 266 -20.03 3.85 18.39
CA ALA A 266 -21.30 3.11 18.37
C ALA A 266 -21.97 3.05 19.75
N GLY A 267 -21.25 3.42 20.82
CA GLY A 267 -21.73 3.30 22.21
C GLY A 267 -21.57 1.89 22.81
N GLU A 268 -20.79 1.04 22.14
CA GLU A 268 -20.51 -0.34 22.56
C GLU A 268 -19.29 -0.37 23.51
N HIS A 269 -19.49 0.25 24.69
CA HIS A 269 -18.40 0.48 25.65
C HIS A 269 -17.88 -0.82 26.28
N GLU A 270 -18.75 -1.81 26.51
CA GLU A 270 -18.37 -3.09 27.10
C GLU A 270 -17.48 -3.90 26.13
N GLU A 271 -17.79 -3.89 24.85
CA GLU A 271 -17.04 -4.54 23.78
C GLU A 271 -15.68 -3.87 23.61
N ALA A 272 -15.63 -2.54 23.63
CA ALA A 272 -14.37 -1.79 23.57
C ALA A 272 -13.47 -2.13 24.79
N SER A 273 -14.03 -2.20 25.99
CA SER A 273 -13.33 -2.58 27.20
C SER A 273 -12.85 -4.04 27.14
N LEU A 274 -13.66 -4.95 26.62
CA LEU A 274 -13.27 -6.34 26.41
C LEU A 274 -12.11 -6.47 25.43
N PHE A 275 -12.15 -5.70 24.32
CA PHE A 275 -11.06 -5.64 23.36
C PHE A 275 -9.75 -5.23 24.03
N PHE A 276 -9.74 -4.17 24.82
CA PHE A 276 -8.54 -3.69 25.51
C PHE A 276 -8.02 -4.66 26.55
N ARG A 277 -8.88 -5.34 27.31
CA ARG A 277 -8.44 -6.37 28.30
C ARG A 277 -7.65 -7.51 27.68
N HIS A 278 -7.91 -7.82 26.40
CA HIS A 278 -7.23 -8.89 25.67
C HIS A 278 -6.12 -8.38 24.73
N TYR A 279 -5.96 -7.07 24.59
CA TYR A 279 -5.07 -6.47 23.60
C TYR A 279 -3.62 -6.92 23.76
N GLU A 280 -3.04 -6.75 24.93
CA GLU A 280 -1.60 -7.03 25.19
C GLU A 280 -1.27 -8.54 25.02
N SER A 281 -2.22 -9.41 25.32
CA SER A 281 -2.04 -10.85 25.11
C SER A 281 -2.18 -11.27 23.65
N ARG A 282 -2.99 -10.55 22.89
CA ARG A 282 -3.25 -10.84 21.47
C ARG A 282 -2.17 -10.24 20.55
N TYR A 283 -1.64 -9.07 20.91
CA TYR A 283 -0.63 -8.33 20.14
C TYR A 283 0.60 -8.00 21.01
N PRO A 284 1.34 -9.03 21.46
CA PRO A 284 2.50 -8.82 22.33
C PRO A 284 3.60 -8.08 21.57
N GLY A 285 4.09 -7.00 22.16
CA GLY A 285 5.18 -6.21 21.57
C GLY A 285 4.76 -5.17 20.54
N ASP A 286 3.46 -4.91 20.40
CA ASP A 286 3.01 -3.77 19.59
C ASP A 286 3.65 -2.47 20.10
N MET A 287 4.10 -1.65 19.16
CA MET A 287 4.60 -0.31 19.48
C MET A 287 3.46 0.59 19.97
N PRO A 288 3.73 1.51 20.90
CA PRO A 288 2.75 2.47 21.36
C PRO A 288 2.08 3.18 20.17
N ASN A 289 0.75 3.13 20.12
CA ASN A 289 -0.06 3.81 19.12
C ASN A 289 -0.89 4.88 19.85
N ALA A 290 -0.71 6.15 19.46
CA ALA A 290 -1.37 7.25 20.14
C ALA A 290 -2.90 7.14 20.10
N TRP A 291 -3.48 6.82 18.92
CA TRP A 291 -4.93 6.68 18.75
C TRP A 291 -5.51 5.61 19.68
N LEU A 292 -4.84 4.45 19.71
CA LEU A 292 -5.23 3.34 20.57
C LEU A 292 -5.10 3.69 22.06
N ALA A 293 -4.02 4.36 22.46
CA ALA A 293 -3.79 4.75 23.84
C ALA A 293 -4.83 5.76 24.34
N PHE A 294 -5.20 6.74 23.48
CA PHE A 294 -6.28 7.67 23.81
C PHE A 294 -7.64 6.98 23.91
N ALA A 295 -7.98 6.10 22.98
CA ALA A 295 -9.21 5.30 23.02
C ALA A 295 -9.27 4.41 24.27
N TRP A 296 -8.15 3.77 24.62
CA TRP A 296 -8.04 2.94 25.83
C TRP A 296 -8.21 3.78 27.10
N GLY A 297 -7.57 4.96 27.16
CA GLY A 297 -7.74 5.89 28.26
C GLY A 297 -9.20 6.33 28.44
N LEU A 298 -9.91 6.57 27.34
CA LEU A 298 -11.34 6.88 27.38
C LEU A 298 -12.16 5.69 27.90
N ALA A 299 -11.93 4.49 27.42
CA ALA A 299 -12.63 3.28 27.87
C ALA A 299 -12.44 3.05 29.38
N LEU A 300 -11.21 3.25 29.90
CA LEU A 300 -10.93 3.13 31.32
C LEU A 300 -11.62 4.21 32.16
N CYS A 301 -11.74 5.46 31.65
CA CYS A 301 -12.55 6.48 32.30
C CYS A 301 -14.03 6.09 32.40
N LEU A 302 -14.58 5.46 31.37
CA LEU A 302 -15.96 4.95 31.36
C LEU A 302 -16.18 3.81 32.37
N GLU A 303 -15.15 2.99 32.62
CA GLU A 303 -15.14 1.96 33.66
C GLU A 303 -14.89 2.53 35.08
N GLY A 304 -14.50 3.81 35.19
CA GLY A 304 -14.16 4.46 36.47
C GLY A 304 -12.72 4.23 36.92
N ASP A 305 -11.85 3.67 36.08
CA ASP A 305 -10.40 3.51 36.38
C ASP A 305 -9.61 4.74 35.89
N ASP A 306 -9.76 5.85 36.64
CA ASP A 306 -9.02 7.10 36.39
C ASP A 306 -7.49 6.89 36.39
N GLN A 307 -6.99 5.95 37.22
CA GLN A 307 -5.55 5.69 37.33
C GLN A 307 -5.02 4.98 36.10
N GLY A 308 -5.74 3.96 35.61
CA GLY A 308 -5.44 3.30 34.36
C GLY A 308 -5.50 4.25 33.18
N ALA A 309 -6.54 5.08 33.15
CA ALA A 309 -6.71 6.09 32.11
C ALA A 309 -5.54 7.07 32.03
N ARG A 310 -5.05 7.59 33.19
CA ARG A 310 -3.87 8.47 33.23
C ARG A 310 -2.63 7.81 32.62
N ARG A 311 -2.40 6.51 32.91
CA ARG A 311 -1.27 5.78 32.31
C ARG A 311 -1.40 5.71 30.79
N LYS A 312 -2.58 5.40 30.27
CA LYS A 312 -2.81 5.29 28.82
C LYS A 312 -2.76 6.67 28.13
N TYR A 313 -3.30 7.71 28.73
CA TYR A 313 -3.15 9.07 28.21
C TYR A 313 -1.68 9.52 28.19
N ARG A 314 -0.88 9.15 29.20
CA ARG A 314 0.57 9.42 29.22
C ARG A 314 1.28 8.72 28.06
N GLU A 315 0.97 7.44 27.82
CA GLU A 315 1.47 6.68 26.66
C GLU A 315 1.11 7.38 25.35
N GLY A 316 -0.16 7.74 25.18
CA GLY A 316 -0.66 8.42 23.98
C GLY A 316 -0.01 9.79 23.74
N MET A 317 0.17 10.61 24.81
CA MET A 317 0.79 11.92 24.72
C MET A 317 2.29 11.85 24.38
N LEU A 318 3.00 10.83 24.83
CA LEU A 318 4.41 10.61 24.47
C LEU A 318 4.56 10.09 23.06
N ALA A 319 3.58 9.31 22.57
CA ALA A 319 3.54 8.84 21.19
C ALA A 319 3.16 9.96 20.20
N ASN A 320 2.16 10.81 20.55
CA ASN A 320 1.80 11.99 19.76
C ASN A 320 1.47 13.18 20.65
N ILE A 321 2.35 14.18 20.62
CA ILE A 321 2.28 15.36 21.50
C ILE A 321 1.19 16.36 21.12
N TYR A 322 0.51 16.18 19.98
CA TYR A 322 -0.47 17.12 19.44
C TYR A 322 -1.91 16.74 19.74
N ILE A 323 -2.22 15.46 20.05
CA ILE A 323 -3.60 15.01 20.26
C ILE A 323 -4.20 15.63 21.52
N ALA A 324 -3.55 15.51 22.66
CA ALA A 324 -4.09 16.02 23.94
C ALA A 324 -4.38 17.53 23.91
N PRO A 325 -3.45 18.42 23.48
CA PRO A 325 -3.76 19.85 23.43
C PRO A 325 -4.89 20.18 22.45
N ARG A 326 -5.08 19.42 21.34
CA ARG A 326 -6.22 19.61 20.44
C ARG A 326 -7.54 19.25 21.12
N LEU A 327 -7.66 18.07 21.71
CA LEU A 327 -8.84 17.63 22.44
C LEU A 327 -9.19 18.59 23.61
N LEU A 328 -8.19 19.22 24.20
CA LEU A 328 -8.36 20.18 25.32
C LEU A 328 -8.61 21.62 24.85
N GLY A 329 -8.57 21.90 23.54
CA GLY A 329 -8.67 23.26 23.00
C GLY A 329 -7.48 24.15 23.36
N GLU A 330 -6.31 23.58 23.66
CA GLU A 330 -5.10 24.29 24.02
C GLU A 330 -4.17 24.51 22.79
N ARG A 331 -3.18 25.38 22.97
CA ARG A 331 -2.18 25.66 21.97
C ARG A 331 -1.29 24.43 21.77
N THR A 332 -1.21 23.94 20.53
CA THR A 332 -0.30 22.86 20.14
C THR A 332 1.16 23.31 20.14
N PRO A 333 2.10 22.38 20.36
CA PRO A 333 3.54 22.62 20.13
C PRO A 333 3.85 23.06 18.70
N SER A 334 5.09 23.53 18.46
CA SER A 334 5.58 23.80 17.10
C SER A 334 5.53 22.53 16.25
N GLU A 335 5.16 22.69 14.98
CA GLU A 335 5.16 21.62 13.99
C GLU A 335 6.55 21.46 13.29
N ASP A 336 7.41 22.49 13.41
CA ASP A 336 8.78 22.49 12.89
C ASP A 336 9.74 21.75 13.82
N ILE A 337 9.47 20.46 14.06
CA ILE A 337 10.30 19.56 14.86
C ILE A 337 10.43 18.20 14.20
N TYR A 338 11.35 17.37 14.66
CA TYR A 338 11.46 16.00 14.17
C TYR A 338 10.27 15.14 14.61
N HIS A 339 9.76 14.35 13.68
CA HIS A 339 8.71 13.36 13.92
C HIS A 339 9.25 11.96 13.66
N PRO A 340 9.26 11.04 14.63
CA PRO A 340 9.76 9.68 14.45
C PRO A 340 8.99 8.85 13.40
N GLY A 341 7.72 9.16 13.18
CA GLY A 341 6.88 8.48 12.19
C GLY A 341 5.63 9.28 11.82
N GLU A 342 4.93 8.89 10.79
CA GLU A 342 3.71 9.56 10.28
C GLU A 342 2.62 9.70 11.35
N ARG A 343 2.51 8.74 12.28
CA ARG A 343 1.51 8.77 13.37
C ARG A 343 1.86 9.78 14.48
N ASP A 344 3.10 10.24 14.53
CA ASP A 344 3.56 11.25 15.50
C ASP A 344 3.41 12.67 14.96
N GLU A 345 2.98 12.81 13.72
CA GLU A 345 2.83 14.08 13.02
C GLU A 345 1.58 14.86 13.44
N PRO A 346 1.59 16.20 13.32
CA PRO A 346 0.44 17.05 13.58
C PRO A 346 -0.80 16.68 12.74
N HIS A 347 -0.58 16.20 11.51
CA HIS A 347 -1.66 15.77 10.62
C HIS A 347 -2.45 14.61 11.23
N SER A 348 -1.76 13.58 11.73
CA SER A 348 -2.39 12.44 12.42
C SER A 348 -3.24 12.87 13.63
N ALA A 349 -2.76 13.88 14.39
CA ALA A 349 -3.52 14.43 15.50
C ALA A 349 -4.76 15.22 15.03
N SER A 350 -4.66 15.92 13.90
CA SER A 350 -5.80 16.64 13.32
C SER A 350 -6.88 15.69 12.82
N GLU A 351 -6.47 14.60 12.20
CA GLU A 351 -7.36 13.53 11.74
C GLU A 351 -8.06 12.86 12.93
N PHE A 352 -7.30 12.53 13.99
CA PHE A 352 -7.86 11.96 15.21
C PHE A 352 -8.90 12.87 15.86
N ASP A 353 -8.57 14.13 16.06
CA ASP A 353 -9.46 15.12 16.68
C ASP A 353 -10.73 15.33 15.85
N GLY A 354 -10.57 15.54 14.54
CA GLY A 354 -11.71 15.71 13.61
C GLY A 354 -12.63 14.50 13.52
N SER A 355 -12.09 13.30 13.72
CA SER A 355 -12.82 12.03 13.58
C SER A 355 -13.41 11.52 14.90
N PHE A 356 -12.68 11.68 15.99
CA PHE A 356 -12.97 11.04 17.27
C PHE A 356 -13.04 12.01 18.45
N GLY A 357 -12.63 13.28 18.30
CA GLY A 357 -12.59 14.28 19.39
C GLY A 357 -13.94 14.44 20.09
N GLY A 358 -15.04 14.36 19.34
CA GLY A 358 -16.40 14.41 19.89
C GLY A 358 -16.73 13.31 20.92
N LEU A 359 -15.92 12.25 21.04
CA LEU A 359 -16.06 11.25 22.11
C LEU A 359 -15.73 11.86 23.48
N TRP A 360 -14.69 12.69 23.57
CA TRP A 360 -14.31 13.37 24.82
C TRP A 360 -15.25 14.50 25.16
N ASP A 361 -15.82 15.18 24.17
CA ASP A 361 -16.83 16.23 24.40
C ASP A 361 -18.11 15.69 25.09
N ARG A 362 -18.43 14.41 24.82
CA ARG A 362 -19.60 13.74 25.42
C ARG A 362 -19.33 13.22 26.84
N GLU A 363 -18.04 13.11 27.22
CA GLU A 363 -17.60 12.49 28.46
C GLU A 363 -16.77 13.47 29.34
N PRO A 364 -17.42 14.39 30.06
CA PRO A 364 -16.71 15.40 30.88
C PRO A 364 -15.75 14.79 31.90
N SER A 365 -16.03 13.61 32.42
CA SER A 365 -15.16 12.87 33.36
C SER A 365 -13.84 12.50 32.67
N ALA A 366 -13.89 11.97 31.46
CA ALA A 366 -12.71 11.60 30.67
C ALA A 366 -11.89 12.84 30.28
N LEU A 367 -12.58 13.93 29.89
CA LEU A 367 -11.92 15.20 29.58
C LEU A 367 -11.20 15.79 30.78
N ARG A 368 -11.79 15.67 31.98
CA ARG A 368 -11.14 16.08 33.24
C ARG A 368 -9.87 15.28 33.51
N VAL A 369 -9.95 13.96 33.43
CA VAL A 369 -8.79 13.07 33.66
C VAL A 369 -7.68 13.35 32.64
N LEU A 370 -8.05 13.54 31.36
CA LEU A 370 -7.11 13.89 30.28
C LEU A 370 -6.41 15.23 30.61
N ARG A 371 -7.15 16.27 31.03
CA ARG A 371 -6.60 17.59 31.38
C ARG A 371 -5.61 17.49 32.54
N GLU A 372 -6.00 16.81 33.61
CA GLU A 372 -5.12 16.60 34.77
C GLU A 372 -3.84 15.86 34.38
N SER A 373 -3.96 14.79 33.53
CA SER A 373 -2.81 14.05 33.02
C SER A 373 -1.90 14.89 32.11
N TYR A 374 -2.49 15.76 31.29
CA TYR A 374 -1.73 16.66 30.42
C TYR A 374 -0.97 17.73 31.24
N ASP A 375 -1.62 18.33 32.27
CA ASP A 375 -0.98 19.33 33.13
C ASP A 375 0.20 18.72 33.88
N GLU A 376 0.06 17.52 34.43
CA GLU A 376 1.15 16.78 35.09
C GLU A 376 2.31 16.47 34.12
N LEU A 377 2.01 16.12 32.87
CA LEU A 377 3.02 15.71 31.87
C LEU A 377 3.65 16.90 31.13
N ARG A 378 3.05 18.09 31.18
CA ARG A 378 3.48 19.28 30.43
C ARG A 378 4.99 19.57 30.49
N PRO A 379 5.67 19.48 31.68
CA PRO A 379 7.11 19.71 31.75
C PRO A 379 7.93 18.64 30.99
N VAL A 380 7.44 17.42 30.93
CA VAL A 380 8.08 16.30 30.20
C VAL A 380 7.91 16.52 28.71
N LEU A 381 6.68 16.86 28.27
CA LEU A 381 6.40 17.17 26.88
C LEU A 381 7.22 18.34 26.35
N ALA A 382 7.43 19.39 27.16
CA ALA A 382 8.29 20.51 26.81
C ALA A 382 9.75 20.08 26.57
N GLN A 383 10.27 19.15 27.36
CA GLN A 383 11.60 18.58 27.16
C GLN A 383 11.67 17.69 25.93
N LEU A 384 10.60 16.93 25.62
CA LEU A 384 10.51 16.12 24.40
C LEU A 384 10.50 17.01 23.15
N VAL A 385 9.71 18.08 23.15
CA VAL A 385 9.70 19.09 22.07
C VAL A 385 11.10 19.67 21.85
N ALA A 386 11.81 20.07 22.93
CA ALA A 386 13.17 20.61 22.80
C ALA A 386 14.15 19.61 22.16
N ARG A 387 14.05 18.30 22.49
CA ARG A 387 14.89 17.25 21.86
C ARG A 387 14.57 17.08 20.40
N ARG A 388 13.29 17.04 20.04
CA ARG A 388 12.82 16.91 18.67
C ARG A 388 13.15 18.16 17.83
N THR A 389 13.16 19.34 18.43
CA THR A 389 13.67 20.58 17.79
C THR A 389 15.16 20.46 17.46
N ALA A 390 15.97 19.97 18.41
CA ALA A 390 17.40 19.78 18.17
C ALA A 390 17.70 18.75 17.06
N LEU A 391 16.87 17.71 16.95
CA LEU A 391 16.95 16.74 15.83
C LEU A 391 16.59 17.41 14.50
N ALA A 392 15.52 18.22 14.45
CA ALA A 392 15.14 18.93 13.23
C ALA A 392 16.23 19.93 12.77
N GLU A 393 16.82 20.69 13.69
CA GLU A 393 17.94 21.60 13.39
C GLU A 393 19.18 20.85 12.86
N LEU A 394 19.42 19.64 13.36
CA LEU A 394 20.52 18.81 12.85
C LEU A 394 20.24 18.31 11.43
N MET A 395 18.99 18.08 11.02
CA MET A 395 18.65 17.65 9.65
C MET A 395 19.14 18.65 8.59
N ASP A 396 19.19 19.93 8.91
CA ASP A 396 19.72 20.97 8.02
C ASP A 396 21.24 20.83 7.81
N GLN A 397 21.93 20.13 8.71
CA GLN A 397 23.36 19.88 8.69
C GLN A 397 23.74 18.51 8.08
N ARG A 398 22.85 17.88 7.32
CA ARG A 398 23.01 16.50 6.78
C ARG A 398 24.27 16.26 5.93
N TYR A 399 24.96 17.31 5.51
CA TYR A 399 26.23 17.23 4.75
C TYR A 399 27.47 17.33 5.64
N ASP A 400 27.33 17.55 6.96
CA ASP A 400 28.44 17.51 7.93
C ASP A 400 28.96 16.05 8.01
N PRO A 401 30.29 15.82 7.96
CA PRO A 401 30.87 14.48 8.12
C PRO A 401 30.49 13.79 9.45
N GLU A 402 30.27 14.57 10.51
CA GLU A 402 29.87 14.06 11.83
C GLU A 402 28.34 13.88 11.99
N TYR A 403 27.56 14.23 10.97
CA TYR A 403 26.10 14.21 11.03
C TYR A 403 25.54 12.87 11.51
N ARG A 404 26.03 11.74 10.95
CA ARG A 404 25.49 10.40 11.26
C ARG A 404 25.68 10.03 12.73
N GLU A 405 26.83 10.37 13.31
CA GLU A 405 27.13 10.06 14.70
C GLU A 405 26.30 10.95 15.65
N LYS A 406 26.23 12.26 15.35
CA LYS A 406 25.40 13.21 16.12
C LYS A 406 23.93 12.82 16.06
N TRP A 407 23.43 12.45 14.88
CA TRP A 407 22.06 12.02 14.69
C TRP A 407 21.74 10.77 15.50
N ALA A 408 22.51 9.70 15.37
CA ALA A 408 22.30 8.44 16.09
C ALA A 408 22.26 8.68 17.62
N ARG A 409 23.18 9.48 18.13
CA ARG A 409 23.21 9.82 19.55
C ARG A 409 21.96 10.58 20.03
N LEU A 410 21.52 11.59 19.28
CA LEU A 410 20.33 12.37 19.66
C LEU A 410 19.04 11.54 19.58
N VAL A 411 18.92 10.62 18.59
CA VAL A 411 17.80 9.68 18.52
C VAL A 411 17.80 8.74 19.72
N GLU A 412 18.95 8.15 20.05
CA GLU A 412 19.07 7.28 21.24
C GLU A 412 18.74 8.02 22.55
N GLU A 413 19.18 9.28 22.68
CA GLU A 413 18.84 10.12 23.85
C GLU A 413 17.34 10.44 23.92
N GLU A 414 16.66 10.65 22.77
CA GLU A 414 15.21 10.89 22.72
C GLU A 414 14.44 9.62 23.08
N GLU A 415 14.80 8.48 22.50
CA GLU A 415 14.18 7.18 22.80
C GLU A 415 14.35 6.81 24.30
N ALA A 416 15.54 6.97 24.83
CA ALA A 416 15.81 6.73 26.24
C ALA A 416 15.00 7.67 27.16
N PHE A 417 14.82 8.92 26.76
CA PHE A 417 13.99 9.89 27.47
C PHE A 417 12.51 9.46 27.47
N VAL A 418 11.95 9.09 26.31
CA VAL A 418 10.56 8.62 26.19
C VAL A 418 10.37 7.36 27.03
N LYS A 419 11.27 6.38 26.93
CA LYS A 419 11.22 5.14 27.72
C LYS A 419 11.22 5.40 29.24
N LYS A 420 12.04 6.36 29.69
CA LYS A 420 12.06 6.78 31.11
C LYS A 420 10.77 7.50 31.51
N ALA A 421 10.21 8.30 30.61
CA ALA A 421 8.97 9.02 30.87
C ALA A 421 7.74 8.10 30.93
N LEU A 422 7.78 6.92 30.33
CA LEU A 422 6.73 5.90 30.42
C LEU A 422 6.72 5.12 31.74
N GLN A 423 7.82 5.11 32.48
CA GLN A 423 7.94 4.50 33.83
C GLN A 423 7.34 5.41 34.91
#